data_a05afa11bc6889d71a54e3003f68185a
#
_entry.id   a05afa11bc6889d71a54e3003f68185a
#
_cell.length_a   1.000
_cell.length_b   1.000
_cell.length_c   1.000
_cell.angle_alpha   90.00
_cell.angle_beta   90.00
_cell.angle_gamma   90.00
#
_symmetry.space_group_name_H-M   'P 1'
#
loop_
_entity.id
_entity.type
_entity.pdbx_description
1 polymer ?
#
loop_
_entity_poly.entity_id
_entity_poly.type
_entity_poly.pdbx_seq_one_letter_code
_entity_poly.pdbx_strand_id
1 'polypeptide(L)'
;MGASIIVCALAVAALLVAERRESQAGKWFTKPVASAAFIAVAVFAGALDSDYGRLILLGLGLCLLGDVLLIPAGRRAVFRSGVFAFLAGHVAFAAAFLTQPRSLQWLVAAAAALAVALWVVWRWLSPRLPADMRLPVQAYFLVISVMTALACAVSGAGGPAIVAAGAVAFTASDVSVARDRFVHQEFANRAWGLPLYYLAQVLLALSPALVGR
;
A
#
# COMPACT_ATOMS: atom_id res chain seq x y z
N MET A 1 -16.85 6.72 10.65
CA MET A 1 -16.30 6.31 9.34
C MET A 1 -16.14 7.50 8.39
N GLY A 2 -17.20 8.23 7.98
CA GLY A 2 -17.09 9.37 7.06
C GLY A 2 -16.13 10.47 7.53
N ALA A 3 -16.20 10.86 8.80
CA ALA A 3 -15.27 11.83 9.39
C ALA A 3 -13.81 11.39 9.28
N SER A 4 -13.50 10.12 9.51
CA SER A 4 -12.13 9.59 9.39
C SER A 4 -11.60 9.65 7.95
N ILE A 5 -12.46 9.41 6.94
CA ILE A 5 -12.09 9.56 5.53
C ILE A 5 -11.76 11.03 5.21
N ILE A 6 -12.58 11.97 5.70
CA ILE A 6 -12.34 13.41 5.51
C ILE A 6 -11.03 13.83 6.19
N VAL A 7 -10.77 13.38 7.43
CA VAL A 7 -9.50 13.63 8.12
C VAL A 7 -8.32 13.08 7.33
N CYS A 8 -8.42 11.85 6.80
CA CYS A 8 -7.39 11.27 5.95
C CYS A 8 -7.11 12.16 4.72
N ALA A 9 -8.15 12.56 3.99
CA ALA A 9 -8.02 13.38 2.79
C ALA A 9 -7.37 14.75 3.09
N LEU A 10 -7.81 15.42 4.16
CA LEU A 10 -7.23 16.69 4.59
C LEU A 10 -5.77 16.55 5.04
N ALA A 11 -5.45 15.49 5.78
CA ALA A 11 -4.09 15.19 6.19
C ALA A 11 -3.17 14.90 4.99
N VAL A 12 -3.67 14.19 3.96
CA VAL A 12 -2.94 13.95 2.71
C VAL A 12 -2.70 15.25 1.94
N ALA A 13 -3.70 16.12 1.85
CA ALA A 13 -3.52 17.44 1.22
C ALA A 13 -2.46 18.28 1.95
N ALA A 14 -2.50 18.30 3.29
CA ALA A 14 -1.48 18.95 4.09
C ALA A 14 -0.10 18.30 3.96
N LEU A 15 -0.03 16.96 3.84
CA LEU A 15 1.20 16.21 3.58
C LEU A 15 1.82 16.62 2.24
N LEU A 16 1.03 16.76 1.18
CA LEU A 16 1.53 17.21 -0.12
C LEU A 16 2.15 18.61 -0.04
N VAL A 17 1.55 19.51 0.74
CA VAL A 17 2.12 20.83 1.00
C VAL A 17 3.44 20.72 1.79
N ALA A 18 3.49 19.85 2.81
CA ALA A 18 4.70 19.61 3.59
C ALA A 18 5.83 19.00 2.74
N GLU A 19 5.50 18.05 1.81
CA GLU A 19 6.45 17.45 0.87
C GLU A 19 6.98 18.50 -0.12
N ARG A 20 6.11 19.34 -0.67
CA ARG A 20 6.52 20.41 -1.60
C ARG A 20 7.40 21.45 -0.93
N ARG A 21 7.17 21.74 0.36
CA ARG A 21 7.96 22.70 1.16
C ARG A 21 9.17 22.05 1.85
N GLU A 22 9.38 20.76 1.64
CA GLU A 22 10.43 19.95 2.30
C GLU A 22 10.40 20.03 3.84
N SER A 23 9.22 20.34 4.42
CA SER A 23 9.04 20.53 5.85
C SER A 23 9.05 19.19 6.60
N GLN A 24 10.13 18.90 7.32
CA GLN A 24 10.23 17.69 8.14
C GLN A 24 9.18 17.68 9.28
N ALA A 25 9.00 18.80 9.97
CA ALA A 25 7.97 18.89 11.01
C ALA A 25 6.57 18.65 10.46
N GLY A 26 6.27 19.19 9.26
CA GLY A 26 5.00 18.93 8.57
C GLY A 26 4.79 17.46 8.27
N LYS A 27 5.79 16.76 7.79
CA LYS A 27 5.74 15.30 7.51
C LYS A 27 5.52 14.49 8.79
N TRP A 28 6.23 14.82 9.86
CA TRP A 28 6.09 14.15 11.16
C TRP A 28 4.70 14.30 11.78
N PHE A 29 3.98 15.35 11.44
CA PHE A 29 2.61 15.54 11.89
C PHE A 29 1.60 14.91 10.95
N THR A 30 1.70 15.21 9.64
CA THR A 30 0.65 14.88 8.67
C THR A 30 0.61 13.39 8.30
N LYS A 31 1.77 12.71 8.16
CA LYS A 31 1.81 11.27 7.83
C LYS A 31 1.15 10.41 8.92
N PRO A 32 1.55 10.50 10.21
CA PRO A 32 0.91 9.70 11.25
C PRO A 32 -0.58 9.98 11.37
N VAL A 33 -1.02 11.24 11.20
CA VAL A 33 -2.45 11.59 11.24
C VAL A 33 -3.22 10.94 10.09
N ALA A 34 -2.69 11.02 8.86
CA ALA A 34 -3.31 10.37 7.71
C ALA A 34 -3.39 8.85 7.88
N SER A 35 -2.32 8.24 8.42
CA SER A 35 -2.27 6.79 8.62
C SER A 35 -3.13 6.32 9.80
N ALA A 36 -3.21 7.09 10.89
CA ALA A 36 -4.16 6.82 11.96
C ALA A 36 -5.62 6.93 11.49
N ALA A 37 -5.90 7.84 10.54
CA ALA A 37 -7.24 8.03 10.01
C ALA A 37 -7.71 6.81 9.19
N PHE A 38 -6.87 6.18 8.36
CA PHE A 38 -7.28 4.95 7.65
C PHE A 38 -7.43 3.75 8.60
N ILE A 39 -6.66 3.69 9.69
CA ILE A 39 -6.88 2.68 10.75
C ILE A 39 -8.24 2.90 11.40
N ALA A 40 -8.59 4.14 11.74
CA ALA A 40 -9.91 4.45 12.29
C ALA A 40 -11.05 4.07 11.31
N VAL A 41 -10.85 4.27 9.99
CA VAL A 41 -11.80 3.77 8.97
C VAL A 41 -12.01 2.26 9.11
N ALA A 42 -10.93 1.47 9.20
CA ALA A 42 -11.02 0.02 9.32
C ALA A 42 -11.75 -0.42 10.61
N VAL A 43 -11.45 0.21 11.74
CA VAL A 43 -12.14 -0.08 13.01
C VAL A 43 -13.63 0.22 12.89
N PHE A 44 -14.02 1.38 12.35
CA PHE A 44 -15.42 1.73 12.11
C PHE A 44 -16.09 0.88 11.02
N ALA A 45 -15.31 0.23 10.17
CA ALA A 45 -15.79 -0.73 9.17
C ALA A 45 -15.96 -2.16 9.74
N GLY A 46 -15.77 -2.37 11.04
CA GLY A 46 -15.94 -3.68 11.69
C GLY A 46 -14.72 -4.59 11.52
N ALA A 47 -13.52 -4.03 11.36
CA ALA A 47 -12.31 -4.86 11.16
C ALA A 47 -11.99 -5.78 12.34
N LEU A 48 -12.53 -5.54 13.54
CA LEU A 48 -12.32 -6.38 14.72
C LEU A 48 -13.28 -7.59 14.78
N ASP A 49 -14.32 -7.62 13.95
CA ASP A 49 -15.42 -8.57 14.06
C ASP A 49 -15.17 -9.89 13.28
N SER A 50 -14.11 -9.93 12.45
CA SER A 50 -13.75 -11.11 11.65
C SER A 50 -12.24 -11.28 11.53
N ASP A 51 -11.78 -12.50 11.22
CA ASP A 51 -10.36 -12.77 10.97
C ASP A 51 -9.85 -12.04 9.73
N TYR A 52 -10.68 -11.91 8.69
CA TYR A 52 -10.38 -11.06 7.53
C TYR A 52 -10.09 -9.62 7.97
N GLY A 53 -11.00 -9.03 8.73
CA GLY A 53 -10.87 -7.66 9.19
C GLY A 53 -9.64 -7.45 10.08
N ARG A 54 -9.36 -8.38 11.01
CA ARG A 54 -8.17 -8.32 11.89
C ARG A 54 -6.87 -8.36 11.09
N LEU A 55 -6.81 -9.18 10.05
CA LEU A 55 -5.65 -9.25 9.15
C LEU A 55 -5.50 -7.98 8.30
N ILE A 56 -6.62 -7.40 7.82
CA ILE A 56 -6.61 -6.08 7.17
C ILE A 56 -6.08 -5.02 8.14
N LEU A 57 -6.58 -4.98 9.38
CA LEU A 57 -6.14 -4.02 10.39
C LEU A 57 -4.65 -4.18 10.73
N LEU A 58 -4.15 -5.42 10.83
CA LEU A 58 -2.73 -5.71 10.99
C LEU A 58 -1.90 -5.13 9.83
N GLY A 59 -2.33 -5.37 8.60
CA GLY A 59 -1.69 -4.84 7.39
C GLY A 59 -1.62 -3.31 7.39
N LEU A 60 -2.73 -2.64 7.72
CA LEU A 60 -2.81 -1.19 7.86
C LEU A 60 -1.87 -0.67 8.97
N GLY A 61 -1.80 -1.35 10.12
CA GLY A 61 -0.90 -0.99 11.21
C GLY A 61 0.58 -1.10 10.83
N LEU A 62 0.95 -2.14 10.08
CA LEU A 62 2.29 -2.32 9.53
C LEU A 62 2.62 -1.25 8.48
N CYS A 63 1.65 -0.84 7.66
CA CYS A 63 1.80 0.28 6.73
C CYS A 63 1.98 1.62 7.46
N LEU A 64 1.24 1.89 8.54
CA LEU A 64 1.47 3.06 9.40
C LEU A 64 2.90 3.06 9.95
N LEU A 65 3.38 1.92 10.46
CA LEU A 65 4.77 1.80 10.91
C LEU A 65 5.75 2.12 9.78
N GLY A 66 5.51 1.60 8.58
CA GLY A 66 6.28 1.92 7.39
C GLY A 66 6.27 3.41 7.06
N ASP A 67 5.10 4.05 7.12
CA ASP A 67 4.95 5.49 6.88
C ASP A 67 5.82 6.32 7.84
N VAL A 68 5.81 6.00 9.12
CA VAL A 68 6.63 6.67 10.14
C VAL A 68 8.12 6.45 9.89
N LEU A 69 8.52 5.20 9.60
CA LEU A 69 9.91 4.83 9.33
C LEU A 69 10.47 5.46 8.05
N LEU A 70 9.63 5.81 7.09
CA LEU A 70 10.07 6.48 5.86
C LEU A 70 10.18 8.02 6.00
N ILE A 71 9.81 8.63 7.14
CA ILE A 71 9.94 10.09 7.35
C ILE A 71 11.41 10.53 7.47
N PRO A 72 12.29 9.85 8.25
CA PRO A 72 13.66 10.30 8.40
C PRO A 72 14.47 10.13 7.10
N ALA A 73 14.94 11.25 6.54
CA ALA A 73 15.79 11.22 5.36
C ALA A 73 17.23 10.77 5.72
N GLY A 74 17.93 10.16 4.76
CA GLY A 74 19.36 9.88 4.84
C GLY A 74 19.77 8.66 5.69
N ARG A 75 18.87 8.03 6.43
CA ARG A 75 19.16 6.85 7.27
C ARG A 75 18.81 5.54 6.54
N ARG A 76 19.80 4.95 5.87
CA ARG A 76 19.60 3.71 5.06
C ARG A 76 18.97 2.57 5.86
N ALA A 77 19.37 2.35 7.10
CA ALA A 77 18.82 1.28 7.94
C ALA A 77 17.34 1.52 8.25
N VAL A 78 16.96 2.75 8.61
CA VAL A 78 15.56 3.10 8.91
C VAL A 78 14.68 2.98 7.66
N PHE A 79 15.19 3.42 6.50
CA PHE A 79 14.50 3.22 5.23
C PHE A 79 14.24 1.73 4.95
N ARG A 80 15.25 0.86 5.13
CA ARG A 80 15.08 -0.59 4.95
C ARG A 80 14.04 -1.17 5.91
N SER A 81 14.04 -0.73 7.18
CA SER A 81 13.02 -1.14 8.15
C SER A 81 11.61 -0.72 7.72
N GLY A 82 11.46 0.48 7.14
CA GLY A 82 10.19 0.93 6.55
C GLY A 82 9.73 0.04 5.39
N VAL A 83 10.65 -0.31 4.48
CA VAL A 83 10.35 -1.23 3.36
C VAL A 83 9.92 -2.60 3.89
N PHE A 84 10.58 -3.13 4.93
CA PHE A 84 10.18 -4.40 5.55
C PHE A 84 8.82 -4.32 6.26
N ALA A 85 8.49 -3.18 6.88
CA ALA A 85 7.17 -2.98 7.48
C ALA A 85 6.06 -3.01 6.41
N PHE A 86 6.25 -2.34 5.28
CA PHE A 86 5.33 -2.42 4.14
C PHE A 86 5.24 -3.84 3.57
N LEU A 87 6.38 -4.53 3.41
CA LEU A 87 6.41 -5.92 2.95
C LEU A 87 5.56 -6.83 3.85
N ALA A 88 5.73 -6.70 5.17
CA ALA A 88 4.94 -7.45 6.16
C ALA A 88 3.44 -7.06 6.08
N GLY A 89 3.13 -5.78 5.82
CA GLY A 89 1.77 -5.32 5.56
C GLY A 89 1.13 -6.01 4.36
N HIS A 90 1.87 -6.15 3.25
CA HIS A 90 1.39 -6.87 2.06
C HIS A 90 1.15 -8.36 2.35
N VAL A 91 2.01 -8.99 3.16
CA VAL A 91 1.80 -10.39 3.60
C VAL A 91 0.52 -10.50 4.43
N ALA A 92 0.26 -9.55 5.35
CA ALA A 92 -0.97 -9.54 6.14
C ALA A 92 -2.22 -9.36 5.26
N PHE A 93 -2.20 -8.46 4.27
CA PHE A 93 -3.29 -8.32 3.30
C PHE A 93 -3.48 -9.59 2.46
N ALA A 94 -2.40 -10.20 1.98
CA ALA A 94 -2.47 -11.46 1.25
C ALA A 94 -3.11 -12.58 2.11
N ALA A 95 -2.73 -12.67 3.39
CA ALA A 95 -3.33 -13.60 4.35
C ALA A 95 -4.84 -13.31 4.54
N ALA A 96 -5.25 -12.03 4.62
CA ALA A 96 -6.66 -11.66 4.67
C ALA A 96 -7.42 -12.17 3.43
N PHE A 97 -6.88 -11.95 2.23
CA PHE A 97 -7.52 -12.39 0.99
C PHE A 97 -7.59 -13.91 0.87
N LEU A 98 -6.65 -14.64 1.49
CA LEU A 98 -6.69 -16.11 1.56
C LEU A 98 -7.83 -16.65 2.44
N THR A 99 -8.42 -15.87 3.32
CA THR A 99 -9.60 -16.27 4.11
C THR A 99 -10.90 -16.22 3.29
N GLN A 100 -10.90 -15.61 2.10
CA GLN A 100 -12.08 -15.35 1.28
C GLN A 100 -12.21 -16.33 0.11
N PRO A 101 -13.42 -16.56 -0.42
CA PRO A 101 -13.62 -17.26 -1.69
C PRO A 101 -12.83 -16.56 -2.83
N ARG A 102 -12.25 -17.37 -3.73
CA ARG A 102 -11.39 -16.88 -4.82
C ARG A 102 -11.73 -17.56 -6.13
N SER A 103 -11.65 -16.81 -7.21
CA SER A 103 -11.76 -17.33 -8.59
C SER A 103 -10.38 -17.66 -9.13
N LEU A 104 -10.13 -18.93 -9.50
CA LEU A 104 -8.87 -19.34 -10.10
C LEU A 104 -8.63 -18.65 -11.45
N GLN A 105 -9.68 -18.42 -12.23
CA GLN A 105 -9.58 -17.73 -13.52
C GLN A 105 -9.05 -16.30 -13.33
N TRP A 106 -9.61 -15.54 -12.39
CA TRP A 106 -9.16 -14.18 -12.09
C TRP A 106 -7.77 -14.16 -11.44
N LEU A 107 -7.44 -15.16 -10.62
CA LEU A 107 -6.09 -15.30 -10.07
C LEU A 107 -5.04 -15.46 -11.19
N VAL A 108 -5.27 -16.37 -12.12
CA VAL A 108 -4.35 -16.63 -13.23
C VAL A 108 -4.25 -15.42 -14.17
N ALA A 109 -5.38 -14.81 -14.52
CA ALA A 109 -5.40 -13.62 -15.37
C ALA A 109 -4.64 -12.44 -14.73
N ALA A 110 -4.90 -12.16 -13.44
CA ALA A 110 -4.20 -11.11 -12.71
C ALA A 110 -2.69 -11.42 -12.55
N ALA A 111 -2.33 -12.67 -12.22
CA ALA A 111 -0.93 -13.08 -12.12
C ALA A 111 -0.18 -12.91 -13.44
N ALA A 112 -0.79 -13.27 -14.57
CA ALA A 112 -0.21 -13.08 -15.90
C ALA A 112 -0.02 -11.58 -16.23
N ALA A 113 -1.04 -10.75 -15.98
CA ALA A 113 -0.96 -9.30 -16.20
C ALA A 113 0.13 -8.66 -15.32
N LEU A 114 0.18 -9.04 -14.04
CA LEU A 114 1.19 -8.55 -13.10
C LEU A 114 2.61 -9.01 -13.48
N ALA A 115 2.77 -10.24 -13.95
CA ALA A 115 4.07 -10.73 -14.42
C ALA A 115 4.61 -9.87 -15.57
N VAL A 116 3.75 -9.52 -16.55
CA VAL A 116 4.13 -8.61 -17.64
C VAL A 116 4.47 -7.22 -17.10
N ALA A 117 3.61 -6.64 -16.26
CA ALA A 117 3.84 -5.31 -15.68
C ALA A 117 5.14 -5.26 -14.87
N LEU A 118 5.39 -6.29 -14.04
CA LEU A 118 6.62 -6.39 -13.26
C LEU A 118 7.86 -6.59 -14.13
N TRP A 119 7.77 -7.36 -15.18
CA TRP A 119 8.88 -7.52 -16.12
C TRP A 119 9.26 -6.17 -16.74
N VAL A 120 8.28 -5.35 -17.16
CA VAL A 120 8.50 -4.01 -17.69
C VAL A 120 9.14 -3.10 -16.64
N VAL A 121 8.55 -3.05 -15.42
CA VAL A 121 9.08 -2.24 -14.31
C VAL A 121 10.48 -2.70 -13.90
N TRP A 122 10.72 -4.00 -13.84
CA TRP A 122 12.04 -4.56 -13.51
C TRP A 122 13.10 -4.20 -14.54
N ARG A 123 12.80 -4.34 -15.82
CA ARG A 123 13.73 -3.93 -16.90
C ARG A 123 14.09 -2.45 -16.84
N TRP A 124 13.12 -1.63 -16.48
CA TRP A 124 13.34 -0.20 -16.32
C TRP A 124 14.13 0.12 -15.05
N LEU A 125 13.84 -0.55 -13.92
CA LEU A 125 14.38 -0.21 -12.60
C LEU A 125 15.73 -0.88 -12.31
N SER A 126 15.93 -2.14 -12.72
CA SER A 126 17.09 -2.96 -12.33
C SER A 126 18.46 -2.35 -12.65
N PRO A 127 18.68 -1.62 -13.78
CA PRO A 127 19.96 -0.98 -14.06
C PRO A 127 20.31 0.16 -13.08
N ARG A 128 19.30 0.68 -12.36
CA ARG A 128 19.42 1.83 -11.45
C ARG A 128 19.51 1.42 -9.99
N LEU A 129 19.30 0.12 -9.70
CA LEU A 129 19.35 -0.41 -8.35
C LEU A 129 20.78 -0.68 -7.89
N PRO A 130 21.17 -0.23 -6.68
CA PRO A 130 22.34 -0.72 -6.00
C PRO A 130 22.30 -2.24 -5.84
N ALA A 131 23.47 -2.92 -5.90
CA ALA A 131 23.54 -4.37 -5.86
C ALA A 131 22.89 -4.98 -4.60
N ASP A 132 23.04 -4.33 -3.45
CA ASP A 132 22.46 -4.72 -2.15
C ASP A 132 20.94 -4.54 -2.07
N MET A 133 20.34 -3.78 -3.00
CA MET A 133 18.89 -3.54 -3.04
C MET A 133 18.15 -4.42 -4.08
N ARG A 134 18.86 -5.12 -4.96
CA ARG A 134 18.22 -5.92 -6.01
C ARG A 134 17.35 -7.03 -5.44
N LEU A 135 17.89 -7.85 -4.53
CA LEU A 135 17.14 -8.94 -3.92
C LEU A 135 15.97 -8.46 -3.03
N PRO A 136 16.14 -7.45 -2.15
CA PRO A 136 15.01 -6.86 -1.42
C PRO A 136 13.89 -6.34 -2.32
N VAL A 137 14.21 -5.65 -3.41
CA VAL A 137 13.20 -5.11 -4.35
C VAL A 137 12.51 -6.23 -5.12
N GLN A 138 13.22 -7.29 -5.52
CA GLN A 138 12.61 -8.47 -6.16
C GLN A 138 11.63 -9.18 -5.22
N ALA A 139 12.03 -9.40 -3.97
CA ALA A 139 11.17 -10.02 -2.96
C ALA A 139 9.91 -9.16 -2.72
N TYR A 140 10.08 -7.84 -2.64
CA TYR A 140 8.98 -6.90 -2.50
C TYR A 140 8.00 -7.00 -3.69
N PHE A 141 8.51 -7.00 -4.91
CA PHE A 141 7.71 -7.13 -6.13
C PHE A 141 6.93 -8.46 -6.17
N LEU A 142 7.54 -9.54 -5.75
CA LEU A 142 6.86 -10.84 -5.67
C LEU A 142 5.69 -10.79 -4.69
N VAL A 143 5.93 -10.31 -3.48
CA VAL A 143 4.91 -10.28 -2.42
C VAL A 143 3.74 -9.37 -2.78
N ILE A 144 4.01 -8.16 -3.29
CA ILE A 144 2.92 -7.24 -3.69
C ILE A 144 2.12 -7.79 -4.88
N SER A 145 2.77 -8.53 -5.79
CA SER A 145 2.07 -9.17 -6.91
C SER A 145 1.16 -10.29 -6.45
N VAL A 146 1.64 -11.13 -5.54
CA VAL A 146 0.83 -12.19 -4.93
C VAL A 146 -0.38 -11.57 -4.21
N MET A 147 -0.17 -10.54 -3.41
CA MET A 147 -1.23 -9.82 -2.72
C MET A 147 -2.27 -9.27 -3.70
N THR A 148 -1.82 -8.60 -4.76
CA THR A 148 -2.72 -7.99 -5.76
C THR A 148 -3.46 -9.05 -6.59
N ALA A 149 -2.81 -10.14 -6.97
CA ALA A 149 -3.46 -11.24 -7.68
C ALA A 149 -4.56 -11.91 -6.82
N LEU A 150 -4.29 -12.12 -5.52
CA LEU A 150 -5.28 -12.64 -4.58
C LEU A 150 -6.46 -11.67 -4.41
N ALA A 151 -6.21 -10.35 -4.31
CA ALA A 151 -7.27 -9.34 -4.25
C ALA A 151 -8.18 -9.37 -5.49
N CYS A 152 -7.58 -9.49 -6.69
CA CYS A 152 -8.34 -9.64 -7.94
C CYS A 152 -9.14 -10.95 -7.95
N ALA A 153 -8.58 -12.04 -7.44
CA ALA A 153 -9.27 -13.32 -7.35
C ALA A 153 -10.47 -13.29 -6.40
N VAL A 154 -10.37 -12.57 -5.27
CA VAL A 154 -11.49 -12.36 -4.33
C VAL A 154 -12.60 -11.56 -5.01
N SER A 155 -12.27 -10.42 -5.63
CA SER A 155 -13.27 -9.61 -6.34
C SER A 155 -13.90 -10.34 -7.51
N GLY A 156 -13.13 -11.15 -8.24
CA GLY A 156 -13.59 -11.98 -9.36
C GLY A 156 -14.46 -13.18 -8.94
N ALA A 157 -14.45 -13.55 -7.66
CA ALA A 157 -15.35 -14.55 -7.08
C ALA A 157 -16.67 -13.95 -6.54
N GLY A 158 -16.97 -12.70 -6.85
CA GLY A 158 -18.14 -11.97 -6.36
C GLY A 158 -17.87 -11.13 -5.11
N GLY A 159 -16.63 -11.10 -4.62
CA GLY A 159 -16.24 -10.19 -3.54
C GLY A 159 -16.24 -8.71 -3.96
N PRO A 160 -16.16 -7.77 -3.00
CA PRO A 160 -16.25 -6.35 -3.28
C PRO A 160 -15.13 -5.86 -4.21
N ALA A 161 -15.48 -5.11 -5.25
CA ALA A 161 -14.53 -4.58 -6.23
C ALA A 161 -13.46 -3.63 -5.60
N ILE A 162 -13.78 -3.02 -4.45
CA ILE A 162 -12.84 -2.14 -3.75
C ILE A 162 -11.60 -2.89 -3.24
N VAL A 163 -11.66 -4.21 -3.05
CA VAL A 163 -10.53 -5.05 -2.64
C VAL A 163 -9.47 -5.06 -3.75
N ALA A 164 -9.87 -5.40 -4.98
CA ALA A 164 -8.99 -5.36 -6.14
C ALA A 164 -8.52 -3.93 -6.45
N ALA A 165 -9.45 -2.96 -6.43
CA ALA A 165 -9.10 -1.55 -6.68
C ALA A 165 -8.07 -1.02 -5.67
N GLY A 166 -8.22 -1.31 -4.38
CA GLY A 166 -7.28 -0.94 -3.34
C GLY A 166 -5.90 -1.58 -3.55
N ALA A 167 -5.84 -2.89 -3.83
CA ALA A 167 -4.59 -3.59 -4.06
C ALA A 167 -3.86 -3.10 -5.33
N VAL A 168 -4.57 -2.87 -6.43
CA VAL A 168 -4.01 -2.31 -7.67
C VAL A 168 -3.50 -0.89 -7.46
N ALA A 169 -4.28 -0.03 -6.77
CA ALA A 169 -3.85 1.32 -6.45
C ALA A 169 -2.60 1.32 -5.57
N PHE A 170 -2.49 0.42 -4.59
CA PHE A 170 -1.30 0.27 -3.77
C PHE A 170 -0.09 -0.11 -4.63
N THR A 171 -0.21 -1.18 -5.45
CA THR A 171 0.86 -1.62 -6.35
C THR A 171 1.32 -0.49 -7.28
N ALA A 172 0.39 0.28 -7.83
CA ALA A 172 0.72 1.42 -8.68
C ALA A 172 1.44 2.53 -7.87
N SER A 173 1.02 2.81 -6.64
CA SER A 173 1.67 3.82 -5.80
C SER A 173 3.13 3.48 -5.50
N ASP A 174 3.47 2.20 -5.36
CA ASP A 174 4.83 1.75 -5.08
C ASP A 174 5.79 1.96 -6.25
N VAL A 175 5.28 2.02 -7.48
CA VAL A 175 6.08 2.46 -8.63
C VAL A 175 6.56 3.90 -8.45
N SER A 176 5.74 4.79 -7.83
CA SER A 176 6.17 6.16 -7.53
C SER A 176 7.29 6.19 -6.49
N VAL A 177 7.18 5.35 -5.45
CA VAL A 177 8.22 5.22 -4.42
C VAL A 177 9.53 4.71 -5.03
N ALA A 178 9.45 3.68 -5.87
CA ALA A 178 10.62 3.13 -6.55
C ALA A 178 11.27 4.18 -7.49
N ARG A 179 10.46 4.94 -8.23
CA ARG A 179 10.94 6.01 -9.08
C ARG A 179 11.60 7.14 -8.27
N ASP A 180 10.97 7.59 -7.20
CA ASP A 180 11.50 8.66 -6.33
C ASP A 180 12.80 8.23 -5.66
N ARG A 181 12.93 6.96 -5.30
CA ARG A 181 14.08 6.45 -4.55
C ARG A 181 15.27 6.10 -5.42
N PHE A 182 15.04 5.51 -6.61
CA PHE A 182 16.11 4.88 -7.39
C PHE A 182 16.32 5.49 -8.77
N VAL A 183 15.42 6.33 -9.26
CA VAL A 183 15.50 6.89 -10.61
C VAL A 183 15.65 8.39 -10.61
N HIS A 184 14.68 9.09 -10.04
CA HIS A 184 14.67 10.55 -10.02
C HIS A 184 13.85 11.06 -8.84
N GLN A 185 14.53 11.68 -7.88
CA GLN A 185 13.88 12.26 -6.71
C GLN A 185 13.25 13.61 -7.07
N GLU A 186 11.92 13.64 -7.15
CA GLU A 186 11.18 14.85 -7.50
C GLU A 186 9.79 14.87 -6.84
N PHE A 187 9.26 16.08 -6.60
CA PHE A 187 7.93 16.24 -6.00
C PHE A 187 6.82 15.58 -6.82
N ALA A 188 6.94 15.55 -8.16
CA ALA A 188 5.95 14.93 -9.03
C ALA A 188 5.65 13.49 -8.64
N ASN A 189 6.65 12.68 -8.23
CA ASN A 189 6.44 11.30 -7.78
C ASN A 189 5.52 11.26 -6.56
N ARG A 190 5.74 12.14 -5.59
CA ARG A 190 4.95 12.23 -4.35
C ARG A 190 3.57 12.79 -4.61
N ALA A 191 3.43 13.69 -5.59
CA ALA A 191 2.17 14.35 -5.93
C ALA A 191 1.09 13.37 -6.44
N TRP A 192 1.47 12.27 -7.13
CA TRP A 192 0.53 11.25 -7.55
C TRP A 192 0.59 9.98 -6.68
N GLY A 193 1.78 9.63 -6.20
CA GLY A 193 1.98 8.40 -5.43
C GLY A 193 1.31 8.45 -4.05
N LEU A 194 1.45 9.55 -3.29
CA LEU A 194 0.84 9.66 -1.97
C LEU A 194 -0.70 9.64 -2.01
N PRO A 195 -1.41 10.42 -2.85
CA PRO A 195 -2.85 10.32 -2.94
C PRO A 195 -3.32 8.91 -3.31
N LEU A 196 -2.63 8.25 -4.25
CA LEU A 196 -2.96 6.90 -4.67
C LEU A 196 -2.75 5.87 -3.56
N TYR A 197 -1.66 6.00 -2.81
CA TYR A 197 -1.38 5.17 -1.63
C TYR A 197 -2.47 5.31 -0.56
N TYR A 198 -2.79 6.53 -0.14
CA TYR A 198 -3.81 6.73 0.89
C TYR A 198 -5.21 6.36 0.41
N LEU A 199 -5.54 6.54 -0.88
CA LEU A 199 -6.75 6.00 -1.47
C LEU A 199 -6.79 4.47 -1.35
N ALA A 200 -5.70 3.79 -1.70
CA ALA A 200 -5.59 2.35 -1.57
C ALA A 200 -5.82 1.88 -0.12
N GLN A 201 -5.20 2.55 0.86
CA GLN A 201 -5.37 2.24 2.28
C GLN A 201 -6.83 2.42 2.74
N VAL A 202 -7.50 3.49 2.31
CA VAL A 202 -8.92 3.73 2.64
C VAL A 202 -9.81 2.67 2.00
N LEU A 203 -9.57 2.28 0.73
CA LEU A 203 -10.34 1.21 0.06
C LEU A 203 -10.19 -0.13 0.79
N LEU A 204 -8.96 -0.50 1.16
CA LEU A 204 -8.70 -1.71 1.94
C LEU A 204 -9.31 -1.62 3.34
N ALA A 205 -9.24 -0.45 4.00
CA ALA A 205 -9.84 -0.21 5.31
C ALA A 205 -11.37 -0.31 5.31
N LEU A 206 -12.02 0.00 4.19
CA LEU A 206 -13.48 -0.14 4.04
C LEU A 206 -13.92 -1.58 3.75
N SER A 207 -13.01 -2.43 3.27
CA SER A 207 -13.37 -3.78 2.81
C SER A 207 -14.02 -4.67 3.88
N PRO A 208 -13.68 -4.61 5.20
CA PRO A 208 -14.35 -5.41 6.22
C PRO A 208 -15.87 -5.18 6.31
N ALA A 209 -16.33 -3.96 6.04
CA ALA A 209 -17.77 -3.66 6.04
C ALA A 209 -18.55 -4.32 4.89
N LEU A 210 -17.86 -4.78 3.85
CA LEU A 210 -18.45 -5.29 2.61
C LEU A 210 -18.18 -6.79 2.40
N VAL A 211 -17.14 -7.32 3.03
CA VAL A 211 -16.78 -8.73 2.96
C VAL A 211 -17.60 -9.51 4.02
N GLY A 212 -18.29 -10.57 3.59
CA GLY A 212 -19.10 -11.41 4.50
C GLY A 212 -20.55 -10.95 4.69
N ARG A 213 -21.03 -10.01 3.88
CA ARG A 213 -22.46 -9.70 3.76
C ARG A 213 -23.12 -10.51 2.67
#